data_9af93afc3e2366f6f9e5a181a547c82b
#
_entry.id   9af93afc3e2366f6f9e5a181a547c82b
#
_cell.length_a   1.000
_cell.length_b   1.000
_cell.length_c   1.000
_cell.angle_alpha   90.00
_cell.angle_beta   90.00
_cell.angle_gamma   90.00
#
_symmetry.space_group_name_H-M   'P 1'
#
loop_
_entity.id
_entity.type
_entity.pdbx_description
1 polymer ?
#
loop_
_entity_poly.entity_id
_entity_poly.type
_entity_poly.pdbx_seq_one_letter_code
_entity_poly.pdbx_strand_id
1 'polypeptide(L)'
;LLINGGFMFLSALLSYIYKDGITGDLIISGTIVSITGLLMLFLNKNHDKQINKREGYLVVVLGWVIMIFSGTIPYLLTGTIEGFSNIFFETTSGYTATGATIINDVEILPEGILFWRSITHWLGGMGMIVFAIAILPLLGIGGMQLFSAESPGPSTDKLHPRITDTAKRLWLIYVSYTVIETIFLQFAGMSFFDAINHSMSNIASGGFSTKNASLGHWNSNPMIQYIVII
;
A
#
# COMPACT_ATOMS: atom_id res chain seq x y z
N LEU A 1 -3.15 7.93 7.47
CA LEU A 1 -2.08 8.93 7.54
C LEU A 1 -0.89 8.47 8.39
N LEU A 2 -1.06 8.04 9.64
CA LEU A 2 0.06 7.59 10.47
C LEU A 2 0.85 6.43 9.86
N ILE A 3 0.15 5.47 9.25
CA ILE A 3 0.78 4.36 8.52
C ILE A 3 1.60 4.90 7.34
N ASN A 4 1.03 5.80 6.54
CA ASN A 4 1.74 6.45 5.43
C ASN A 4 3.00 7.18 5.91
N GLY A 5 2.88 7.99 6.96
CA GLY A 5 4.03 8.67 7.55
C GLY A 5 5.10 7.71 8.03
N GLY A 6 4.71 6.61 8.67
CA GLY A 6 5.63 5.55 9.08
C GLY A 6 6.43 4.94 7.92
N PHE A 7 5.77 4.68 6.79
CA PHE A 7 6.45 4.16 5.60
C PHE A 7 7.28 5.22 4.86
N MET A 8 6.93 6.51 4.96
CA MET A 8 7.80 7.60 4.49
C MET A 8 9.11 7.65 5.28
N PHE A 9 9.07 7.45 6.61
CA PHE A 9 10.28 7.34 7.42
C PHE A 9 11.11 6.09 7.05
N LEU A 10 10.46 4.97 6.70
CA LEU A 10 11.15 3.79 6.22
C LEU A 10 11.84 4.06 4.87
N SER A 11 11.17 4.78 3.96
CA SER A 11 11.78 5.24 2.69
C SER A 11 12.95 6.18 2.95
N ALA A 12 12.85 7.07 3.94
CA ALA A 12 13.94 7.95 4.35
C ALA A 12 15.14 7.17 4.92
N LEU A 13 14.89 6.10 5.67
CA LEU A 13 15.94 5.22 6.17
C LEU A 13 16.71 4.55 5.01
N LEU A 14 16.00 4.05 3.99
CA LEU A 14 16.63 3.48 2.80
C LEU A 14 17.40 4.54 2.01
N SER A 15 16.81 5.71 1.79
CA SER A 15 17.50 6.86 1.19
C SER A 15 18.82 7.18 1.91
N TYR A 16 18.82 7.14 3.24
CA TYR A 16 20.03 7.35 4.04
C TYR A 16 21.08 6.24 3.83
N ILE A 17 20.65 4.96 3.76
CA ILE A 17 21.52 3.81 3.55
C ILE A 17 22.16 3.88 2.15
N TYR A 18 21.39 4.19 1.13
CA TYR A 18 21.86 4.28 -0.26
C TYR A 18 22.52 5.61 -0.60
N LYS A 19 22.44 6.61 0.30
CA LYS A 19 23.04 7.96 0.16
C LYS A 19 22.56 8.70 -1.10
N ASP A 20 21.30 8.58 -1.42
CA ASP A 20 20.69 9.18 -2.64
C ASP A 20 20.39 10.69 -2.51
N GLY A 21 20.60 11.30 -1.34
CA GLY A 21 20.54 12.74 -1.13
C GLY A 21 19.17 13.31 -0.77
N ILE A 22 18.07 12.54 -0.83
CA ILE A 22 16.70 13.00 -0.57
C ILE A 22 16.17 12.64 0.82
N THR A 23 17.01 12.14 1.71
CA THR A 23 16.63 11.69 3.06
C THR A 23 15.88 12.77 3.84
N GLY A 24 16.33 14.03 3.76
CA GLY A 24 15.71 15.16 4.44
C GLY A 24 14.27 15.40 3.98
N ASP A 25 14.02 15.38 2.68
CA ASP A 25 12.71 15.60 2.08
C ASP A 25 11.71 14.50 2.46
N LEU A 26 12.18 13.25 2.52
CA LEU A 26 11.38 12.11 2.97
C LEU A 26 11.04 12.18 4.47
N ILE A 27 11.98 12.63 5.32
CA ILE A 27 11.72 12.86 6.75
C ILE A 27 10.67 13.98 6.94
N ILE A 28 10.81 15.08 6.20
CA ILE A 28 9.85 16.19 6.25
C ILE A 28 8.47 15.70 5.79
N SER A 29 8.40 14.94 4.70
CA SER A 29 7.17 14.31 4.20
C SER A 29 6.48 13.46 5.27
N GLY A 30 7.23 12.55 5.89
CA GLY A 30 6.74 11.67 6.94
C GLY A 30 6.26 12.44 8.16
N THR A 31 6.96 13.52 8.53
CA THR A 31 6.61 14.39 9.67
C THR A 31 5.31 15.14 9.42
N ILE A 32 5.15 15.78 8.25
CA ILE A 32 3.93 16.50 7.86
C ILE A 32 2.72 15.55 7.92
N VAL A 33 2.83 14.38 7.28
CA VAL A 33 1.74 13.40 7.21
C VAL A 33 1.40 12.83 8.58
N SER A 34 2.42 12.54 9.41
CA SER A 34 2.21 12.01 10.77
C SER A 34 1.58 13.04 11.70
N ILE A 35 2.04 14.29 11.68
CA ILE A 35 1.45 15.37 12.48
C ILE A 35 -0.01 15.58 12.06
N THR A 36 -0.31 15.64 10.78
CA THR A 36 -1.69 15.77 10.29
C THR A 36 -2.56 14.59 10.76
N GLY A 37 -2.03 13.37 10.71
CA GLY A 37 -2.72 12.19 11.23
C GLY A 37 -2.98 12.24 12.73
N LEU A 38 -2.01 12.70 13.52
CA LEU A 38 -2.15 12.88 14.96
C LEU A 38 -3.18 13.97 15.30
N LEU A 39 -3.13 15.09 14.62
CA LEU A 39 -4.11 16.19 14.81
C LEU A 39 -5.54 15.70 14.54
N MET A 40 -5.75 14.94 13.45
CA MET A 40 -7.06 14.36 13.17
C MET A 40 -7.53 13.41 14.28
N LEU A 41 -6.65 12.60 14.85
CA LEU A 41 -7.00 11.72 15.97
C LEU A 41 -7.36 12.51 17.22
N PHE A 42 -6.60 13.56 17.56
CA PHE A 42 -6.88 14.38 18.74
C PHE A 42 -8.20 15.15 18.63
N LEU A 43 -8.48 15.71 17.47
CA LEU A 43 -9.71 16.47 17.22
C LEU A 43 -10.97 15.58 17.28
N ASN A 44 -10.85 14.30 16.95
CA ASN A 44 -11.98 13.36 16.91
C ASN A 44 -12.05 12.40 18.10
N LYS A 45 -11.35 12.68 19.20
CA LYS A 45 -11.24 11.77 20.37
C LYS A 45 -12.57 11.47 21.06
N ASN A 46 -13.58 12.34 20.94
CA ASN A 46 -14.86 12.27 21.68
C ASN A 46 -16.06 11.91 20.77
N HIS A 47 -15.87 11.25 19.66
CA HIS A 47 -16.96 10.89 18.75
C HIS A 47 -17.64 9.57 19.10
N ASP A 48 -18.95 9.51 18.79
CA ASP A 48 -19.79 8.32 18.95
C ASP A 48 -19.24 7.16 18.08
N LYS A 49 -19.21 5.95 18.65
CA LYS A 49 -18.62 4.78 18.00
C LYS A 49 -19.58 4.06 17.03
N GLN A 50 -20.81 4.54 16.87
CA GLN A 50 -21.78 3.94 15.96
C GLN A 50 -21.69 4.56 14.57
N ILE A 51 -21.18 3.79 13.61
CA ILE A 51 -21.05 4.20 12.22
C ILE A 51 -22.23 3.62 11.42
N ASN A 52 -23.04 4.48 10.79
CA ASN A 52 -24.10 4.09 9.86
C ASN A 52 -23.48 3.59 8.54
N LYS A 53 -24.25 2.79 7.77
CA LYS A 53 -23.79 2.27 6.45
C LYS A 53 -23.28 3.38 5.52
N ARG A 54 -24.02 4.51 5.45
CA ARG A 54 -23.64 5.67 4.63
C ARG A 54 -22.31 6.29 5.07
N GLU A 55 -22.09 6.41 6.36
CA GLU A 55 -20.86 6.93 6.94
C GLU A 55 -19.68 5.98 6.68
N GLY A 56 -19.91 4.65 6.74
CA GLY A 56 -18.93 3.66 6.39
C GLY A 56 -18.40 3.82 4.96
N TYR A 57 -19.29 4.04 3.99
CA TYR A 57 -18.85 4.31 2.61
C TYR A 57 -18.06 5.61 2.48
N LEU A 58 -18.51 6.67 3.15
CA LEU A 58 -17.81 7.96 3.14
C LEU A 58 -16.41 7.85 3.74
N VAL A 59 -16.28 7.16 4.85
CA VAL A 59 -14.96 6.93 5.51
C VAL A 59 -14.00 6.23 4.57
N VAL A 60 -14.47 5.21 3.83
CA VAL A 60 -13.62 4.49 2.87
C VAL A 60 -13.21 5.39 1.71
N VAL A 61 -14.17 6.06 1.05
CA VAL A 61 -13.87 6.93 -0.10
C VAL A 61 -12.93 8.07 0.30
N LEU A 62 -13.24 8.75 1.41
CA LEU A 62 -12.37 9.82 1.92
C LEU A 62 -11.01 9.29 2.37
N GLY A 63 -10.97 8.10 2.94
CA GLY A 63 -9.72 7.43 3.32
C GLY A 63 -8.80 7.24 2.12
N TRP A 64 -9.31 6.74 0.98
CA TRP A 64 -8.56 6.60 -0.26
C TRP A 64 -8.09 7.95 -0.80
N VAL A 65 -8.97 8.94 -0.86
CA VAL A 65 -8.63 10.29 -1.33
C VAL A 65 -7.51 10.90 -0.47
N ILE A 66 -7.65 10.85 0.86
CA ILE A 66 -6.65 11.38 1.78
C ILE A 66 -5.32 10.62 1.66
N MET A 67 -5.37 9.31 1.47
CA MET A 67 -4.19 8.47 1.29
C MET A 67 -3.43 8.85 0.02
N ILE A 68 -4.14 9.06 -1.09
CA ILE A 68 -3.55 9.49 -2.36
C ILE A 68 -2.93 10.89 -2.20
N PHE A 69 -3.67 11.87 -1.67
CA PHE A 69 -3.14 13.21 -1.48
C PHE A 69 -1.92 13.26 -0.54
N SER A 70 -1.94 12.51 0.56
CA SER A 70 -0.77 12.43 1.44
C SER A 70 0.43 11.76 0.75
N GLY A 71 0.18 10.80 -0.12
CA GLY A 71 1.21 10.10 -0.88
C GLY A 71 1.90 10.94 -1.96
N THR A 72 1.33 12.08 -2.35
CA THR A 72 1.97 13.01 -3.30
C THR A 72 3.13 13.80 -2.66
N ILE A 73 3.13 13.93 -1.33
CA ILE A 73 4.06 14.82 -0.62
C ILE A 73 5.54 14.44 -0.84
N PRO A 74 5.96 13.17 -0.81
CA PRO A 74 7.34 12.80 -1.13
C PRO A 74 7.79 13.27 -2.51
N TYR A 75 6.97 13.11 -3.55
CA TYR A 75 7.30 13.55 -4.91
C TYR A 75 7.36 15.07 -5.03
N LEU A 76 6.47 15.79 -4.33
CA LEU A 76 6.44 17.26 -4.32
C LEU A 76 7.70 17.85 -3.68
N LEU A 77 8.15 17.29 -2.55
CA LEU A 77 9.31 17.82 -1.83
C LEU A 77 10.63 17.44 -2.48
N THR A 78 10.74 16.23 -3.01
CA THR A 78 11.95 15.77 -3.70
C THR A 78 12.09 16.32 -5.11
N GLY A 79 10.99 16.86 -5.71
CA GLY A 79 11.02 17.37 -7.08
C GLY A 79 11.30 16.30 -8.14
N THR A 80 11.13 15.01 -7.83
CA THR A 80 11.44 13.89 -8.74
C THR A 80 10.48 13.76 -9.90
N ILE A 81 9.28 14.33 -9.79
CA ILE A 81 8.26 14.35 -10.84
C ILE A 81 7.80 15.80 -11.02
N GLU A 82 7.80 16.29 -12.25
CA GLU A 82 7.33 17.63 -12.59
C GLU A 82 5.82 17.67 -12.80
N GLY A 83 5.19 18.70 -12.24
CA GLY A 83 3.76 18.98 -12.40
C GLY A 83 2.86 18.17 -11.50
N PHE A 84 1.95 18.87 -10.80
CA PHE A 84 1.04 18.25 -9.82
C PHE A 84 0.16 17.15 -10.44
N SER A 85 -0.32 17.32 -11.66
CA SER A 85 -1.14 16.31 -12.35
C SER A 85 -0.39 14.99 -12.54
N ASN A 86 0.90 15.09 -12.86
CA ASN A 86 1.76 13.93 -13.03
C ASN A 86 2.03 13.21 -11.72
N ILE A 87 2.33 13.97 -10.67
CA ILE A 87 2.52 13.44 -9.32
C ILE A 87 1.25 12.75 -8.83
N PHE A 88 0.11 13.39 -9.03
CA PHE A 88 -1.19 12.84 -8.65
C PHE A 88 -1.52 11.56 -9.41
N PHE A 89 -1.23 11.50 -10.71
CA PHE A 89 -1.39 10.31 -11.53
C PHE A 89 -0.52 9.15 -11.03
N GLU A 90 0.80 9.39 -10.85
CA GLU A 90 1.74 8.37 -10.37
C GLU A 90 1.33 7.83 -8.99
N THR A 91 0.95 8.73 -8.07
CA THR A 91 0.50 8.36 -6.73
C THR A 91 -0.81 7.58 -6.76
N THR A 92 -1.76 8.00 -7.59
CA THR A 92 -3.04 7.29 -7.75
C THR A 92 -2.81 5.91 -8.34
N SER A 93 -2.00 5.81 -9.40
CA SER A 93 -1.61 4.54 -10.00
C SER A 93 -0.93 3.62 -8.99
N GLY A 94 -0.09 4.17 -8.12
CA GLY A 94 0.52 3.45 -7.02
C GLY A 94 -0.52 2.83 -6.08
N TYR A 95 -1.34 3.65 -5.43
CA TYR A 95 -2.30 3.16 -4.44
C TYR A 95 -3.42 2.30 -5.03
N THR A 96 -3.80 2.49 -6.28
CA THR A 96 -4.79 1.62 -6.95
C THR A 96 -4.18 0.34 -7.51
N ALA A 97 -2.86 0.14 -7.34
CA ALA A 97 -2.11 -0.97 -7.90
C ALA A 97 -2.33 -1.14 -9.43
N THR A 98 -2.49 -0.01 -10.14
CA THR A 98 -2.70 -0.01 -11.59
C THR A 98 -1.39 -0.26 -12.34
N GLY A 99 -0.26 0.23 -11.80
CA GLY A 99 1.07 0.06 -12.40
C GLY A 99 1.38 0.95 -13.61
N ALA A 100 0.45 1.79 -14.03
CA ALA A 100 0.72 2.78 -15.07
C ALA A 100 1.66 3.88 -14.54
N THR A 101 2.70 4.21 -15.28
CA THR A 101 3.69 5.25 -14.89
C THR A 101 3.85 6.29 -15.96
N ILE A 102 4.08 7.53 -15.56
CA ILE A 102 4.46 8.62 -16.44
C ILE A 102 5.99 8.81 -16.50
N ILE A 103 6.72 8.06 -15.67
CA ILE A 103 8.17 8.19 -15.56
C ILE A 103 8.80 7.39 -16.71
N ASN A 104 9.48 8.11 -17.60
CA ASN A 104 10.11 7.49 -18.77
C ASN A 104 11.37 6.69 -18.42
N ASP A 105 12.10 7.14 -17.40
CA ASP A 105 13.31 6.47 -16.93
C ASP A 105 13.25 6.34 -15.40
N VAL A 106 12.93 5.14 -14.91
CA VAL A 106 12.83 4.87 -13.48
C VAL A 106 14.20 4.65 -12.85
N GLU A 107 15.21 4.31 -13.63
CA GLU A 107 16.55 3.99 -13.13
C GLU A 107 17.35 5.21 -12.68
N ILE A 108 16.92 6.43 -13.07
CA ILE A 108 17.51 7.67 -12.58
C ILE A 108 16.91 8.16 -11.27
N LEU A 109 15.81 7.54 -10.82
CA LEU A 109 15.15 7.96 -9.59
C LEU A 109 15.98 7.54 -8.36
N PRO A 110 15.97 8.38 -7.30
CA PRO A 110 16.56 8.02 -6.04
C PRO A 110 15.92 6.75 -5.45
N GLU A 111 16.71 5.91 -4.78
CA GLU A 111 16.26 4.64 -4.20
C GLU A 111 15.13 4.83 -3.18
N GLY A 112 15.17 5.92 -2.42
CA GLY A 112 14.08 6.26 -1.48
C GLY A 112 12.73 6.47 -2.17
N ILE A 113 12.72 7.05 -3.38
CA ILE A 113 11.50 7.22 -4.19
C ILE A 113 11.09 5.92 -4.87
N LEU A 114 12.02 5.13 -5.38
CA LEU A 114 11.71 3.80 -5.93
C LEU A 114 11.03 2.92 -4.89
N PHE A 115 11.56 2.92 -3.66
CA PHE A 115 10.96 2.20 -2.56
C PHE A 115 9.59 2.77 -2.17
N TRP A 116 9.44 4.09 -2.15
CA TRP A 116 8.13 4.72 -1.89
C TRP A 116 7.08 4.30 -2.94
N ARG A 117 7.43 4.24 -4.22
CA ARG A 117 6.56 3.74 -5.29
C ARG A 117 6.08 2.32 -5.01
N SER A 118 6.99 1.42 -4.65
CA SER A 118 6.65 0.02 -4.33
C SER A 118 5.78 -0.10 -3.06
N ILE A 119 6.04 0.73 -2.05
CA ILE A 119 5.20 0.82 -0.84
C ILE A 119 3.78 1.28 -1.18
N THR A 120 3.60 2.26 -2.09
CA THR A 120 2.25 2.69 -2.47
C THR A 120 1.44 1.54 -3.05
N HIS A 121 2.03 0.70 -3.92
CA HIS A 121 1.40 -0.54 -4.40
C HIS A 121 1.06 -1.48 -3.24
N TRP A 122 2.01 -1.75 -2.37
CA TRP A 122 1.86 -2.68 -1.26
C TRP A 122 0.76 -2.24 -0.28
N LEU A 123 0.72 -0.96 0.06
CA LEU A 123 -0.35 -0.37 0.88
C LEU A 123 -1.70 -0.38 0.17
N GLY A 124 -1.71 -0.13 -1.13
CA GLY A 124 -2.90 -0.16 -1.97
C GLY A 124 -3.53 -1.55 -2.04
N GLY A 125 -2.74 -2.57 -2.32
CA GLY A 125 -3.20 -3.97 -2.35
C GLY A 125 -3.77 -4.41 -1.00
N MET A 126 -3.10 -4.05 0.10
CA MET A 126 -3.60 -4.29 1.45
C MET A 126 -4.88 -3.51 1.75
N GLY A 127 -4.95 -2.25 1.33
CA GLY A 127 -6.14 -1.40 1.46
C GLY A 127 -7.36 -2.02 0.78
N MET A 128 -7.18 -2.62 -0.39
CA MET A 128 -8.25 -3.31 -1.12
C MET A 128 -8.75 -4.55 -0.38
N ILE A 129 -7.87 -5.33 0.25
CA ILE A 129 -8.26 -6.47 1.08
C ILE A 129 -9.12 -6.01 2.26
N VAL A 130 -8.66 -4.97 2.99
CA VAL A 130 -9.39 -4.42 4.13
C VAL A 130 -10.75 -3.85 3.70
N PHE A 131 -10.78 -3.16 2.57
CA PHE A 131 -11.99 -2.63 1.96
C PHE A 131 -13.01 -3.73 1.65
N ALA A 132 -12.58 -4.80 0.97
CA ALA A 132 -13.45 -5.91 0.63
C ALA A 132 -14.07 -6.54 1.89
N ILE A 133 -13.26 -6.80 2.92
CA ILE A 133 -13.73 -7.39 4.18
C ILE A 133 -14.69 -6.46 4.93
N ALA A 134 -14.45 -5.15 4.89
CA ALA A 134 -15.29 -4.18 5.59
C ALA A 134 -16.64 -3.95 4.90
N ILE A 135 -16.66 -3.95 3.56
CA ILE A 135 -17.85 -3.59 2.78
C ILE A 135 -18.71 -4.79 2.40
N LEU A 136 -18.15 -5.95 2.09
CA LEU A 136 -18.94 -7.13 1.71
C LEU A 136 -20.05 -7.47 2.73
N PRO A 137 -19.81 -7.45 4.05
CA PRO A 137 -20.85 -7.65 5.04
C PRO A 137 -21.95 -6.56 5.02
N LEU A 138 -21.57 -5.30 4.72
CA LEU A 138 -22.51 -4.18 4.67
C LEU A 138 -23.45 -4.25 3.46
N LEU A 139 -22.96 -4.83 2.36
CA LEU A 139 -23.76 -5.04 1.14
C LEU A 139 -24.75 -6.21 1.27
N GLY A 140 -24.60 -7.06 2.29
CA GLY A 140 -25.41 -8.28 2.40
C GLY A 140 -25.09 -9.32 1.31
N ILE A 141 -24.00 -9.13 0.57
CA ILE A 141 -23.55 -10.00 -0.49
C ILE A 141 -22.56 -11.01 0.11
N GLY A 142 -22.87 -12.26 0.03
CA GLY A 142 -21.99 -13.36 0.38
C GLY A 142 -22.22 -13.96 1.77
N GLY A 143 -22.77 -15.17 1.80
CA GLY A 143 -22.72 -16.11 2.94
C GLY A 143 -23.53 -15.77 4.19
N MET A 144 -23.82 -14.50 4.47
CA MET A 144 -24.55 -14.11 5.67
C MET A 144 -26.06 -14.44 5.59
N GLN A 145 -26.65 -14.40 4.42
CA GLN A 145 -28.06 -14.80 4.24
C GLN A 145 -28.26 -16.31 4.39
N LEU A 146 -27.27 -17.11 3.96
CA LEU A 146 -27.26 -18.56 4.18
C LEU A 146 -26.99 -18.90 5.65
N PHE A 147 -26.10 -18.16 6.33
CA PHE A 147 -25.74 -18.42 7.73
C PHE A 147 -26.81 -17.94 8.72
N SER A 148 -27.54 -16.86 8.41
CA SER A 148 -28.65 -16.39 9.25
C SER A 148 -29.89 -17.24 9.08
N ALA A 149 -30.06 -17.94 7.95
CA ALA A 149 -31.14 -18.91 7.73
C ALA A 149 -30.93 -20.23 8.47
N GLU A 150 -29.67 -20.61 8.73
CA GLU A 150 -29.31 -21.85 9.42
C GLU A 150 -29.10 -21.69 10.94
N SER A 151 -29.01 -20.47 11.45
CA SER A 151 -28.80 -20.20 12.88
C SER A 151 -29.70 -19.09 13.40
N PRO A 152 -30.94 -19.39 13.82
CA PRO A 152 -31.83 -18.41 14.44
C PRO A 152 -31.32 -18.05 15.84
N GLY A 153 -30.61 -16.94 15.99
CA GLY A 153 -30.16 -16.42 17.27
C GLY A 153 -29.82 -14.93 17.20
N PRO A 154 -30.19 -14.13 18.24
CA PRO A 154 -29.96 -12.70 18.25
C PRO A 154 -28.49 -12.41 18.60
N SER A 155 -27.63 -12.18 17.61
CA SER A 155 -26.26 -11.74 17.89
C SER A 155 -25.62 -10.95 16.76
N THR A 156 -25.98 -9.69 16.64
CA THR A 156 -25.24 -8.68 15.88
C THR A 156 -23.83 -8.42 16.45
N ASP A 157 -23.60 -8.72 17.74
CA ASP A 157 -22.31 -8.49 18.42
C ASP A 157 -21.20 -9.49 18.06
N LYS A 158 -21.52 -10.63 17.44
CA LYS A 158 -20.52 -11.66 17.09
C LYS A 158 -19.81 -11.46 15.75
N LEU A 159 -20.22 -10.50 14.95
CA LEU A 159 -19.62 -10.25 13.63
C LEU A 159 -18.33 -9.43 13.68
N HIS A 160 -18.25 -8.48 14.61
CA HIS A 160 -17.07 -7.62 14.76
C HIS A 160 -15.76 -8.37 15.06
N PRO A 161 -15.71 -9.29 16.02
CA PRO A 161 -14.49 -10.05 16.30
C PRO A 161 -14.02 -10.89 15.10
N ARG A 162 -14.96 -11.52 14.38
CA ARG A 162 -14.63 -12.38 13.23
C ARG A 162 -14.07 -11.61 12.05
N ILE A 163 -14.59 -10.42 11.76
CA ILE A 163 -14.10 -9.54 10.67
C ILE A 163 -12.66 -9.11 10.97
N THR A 164 -12.40 -8.66 12.19
CA THR A 164 -11.07 -8.23 12.62
C THR A 164 -10.05 -9.36 12.57
N ASP A 165 -10.44 -10.56 13.02
CA ASP A 165 -9.56 -11.72 13.02
C ASP A 165 -9.27 -12.21 11.59
N THR A 166 -10.27 -12.17 10.70
CA THR A 166 -10.09 -12.47 9.28
C THR A 166 -9.13 -11.47 8.63
N ALA A 167 -9.32 -10.17 8.89
CA ALA A 167 -8.44 -9.13 8.39
C ALA A 167 -6.99 -9.33 8.85
N LYS A 168 -6.77 -9.63 10.15
CA LYS A 168 -5.44 -9.92 10.70
C LYS A 168 -4.78 -11.12 10.03
N ARG A 169 -5.52 -12.20 9.80
CA ARG A 169 -5.00 -13.41 9.14
C ARG A 169 -4.61 -13.13 7.69
N LEU A 170 -5.45 -12.42 6.94
CA LEU A 170 -5.14 -12.04 5.55
C LEU A 170 -3.94 -11.11 5.49
N TRP A 171 -3.84 -10.19 6.45
CA TRP A 171 -2.68 -9.30 6.58
C TRP A 171 -1.39 -10.09 6.83
N LEU A 172 -1.43 -11.06 7.74
CA LEU A 172 -0.29 -11.93 8.02
C LEU A 172 0.13 -12.73 6.78
N ILE A 173 -0.84 -13.30 6.05
CA ILE A 173 -0.59 -14.03 4.81
C ILE A 173 0.06 -13.10 3.78
N TYR A 174 -0.48 -11.90 3.57
CA TYR A 174 0.03 -10.91 2.63
C TYR A 174 1.50 -10.55 2.92
N VAL A 175 1.82 -10.26 4.17
CA VAL A 175 3.19 -9.98 4.62
C VAL A 175 4.08 -11.21 4.44
N SER A 176 3.60 -12.41 4.80
CA SER A 176 4.37 -13.64 4.67
C SER A 176 4.73 -13.94 3.22
N TYR A 177 3.78 -13.79 2.29
CA TYR A 177 4.05 -13.96 0.86
C TYR A 177 5.07 -12.94 0.36
N THR A 178 4.96 -11.67 0.76
CA THR A 178 5.94 -10.64 0.39
C THR A 178 7.35 -11.03 0.84
N VAL A 179 7.51 -11.51 2.07
CA VAL A 179 8.81 -11.92 2.61
C VAL A 179 9.35 -13.15 1.87
N ILE A 180 8.50 -14.17 1.67
CA ILE A 180 8.88 -15.40 0.98
C ILE A 180 9.31 -15.11 -0.45
N GLU A 181 8.53 -14.32 -1.20
CA GLU A 181 8.86 -13.93 -2.56
C GLU A 181 10.17 -13.12 -2.62
N THR A 182 10.35 -12.14 -1.71
CA THR A 182 11.61 -11.38 -1.61
C THR A 182 12.82 -12.32 -1.45
N ILE A 183 12.70 -13.33 -0.58
CA ILE A 183 13.78 -14.30 -0.34
C ILE A 183 14.05 -15.12 -1.61
N PHE A 184 13.02 -15.63 -2.28
CA PHE A 184 13.19 -16.41 -3.49
C PHE A 184 13.77 -15.58 -4.64
N LEU A 185 13.33 -14.34 -4.82
CA LEU A 185 13.88 -13.44 -5.85
C LEU A 185 15.35 -13.12 -5.58
N GLN A 186 15.74 -12.94 -4.32
CA GLN A 186 17.14 -12.73 -3.93
C GLN A 186 17.98 -13.99 -4.22
N PHE A 187 17.52 -15.19 -3.90
CA PHE A 187 18.20 -16.43 -4.25
C PHE A 187 18.28 -16.66 -5.76
N ALA A 188 17.32 -16.18 -6.51
CA ALA A 188 17.33 -16.22 -7.96
C ALA A 188 18.30 -15.19 -8.59
N GLY A 189 18.97 -14.34 -7.79
CA GLY A 189 20.03 -13.44 -8.26
C GLY A 189 19.62 -11.97 -8.39
N MET A 190 18.45 -11.57 -7.91
CA MET A 190 18.13 -10.15 -7.74
C MET A 190 18.90 -9.53 -6.58
N SER A 191 19.23 -8.23 -6.66
CA SER A 191 19.69 -7.49 -5.49
C SER A 191 18.59 -7.48 -4.42
N PHE A 192 18.95 -7.37 -3.15
CA PHE A 192 17.94 -7.28 -2.07
C PHE A 192 16.97 -6.12 -2.30
N PHE A 193 17.49 -4.98 -2.77
CA PHE A 193 16.67 -3.81 -3.08
C PHE A 193 15.65 -4.09 -4.20
N ASP A 194 16.10 -4.68 -5.30
CA ASP A 194 15.20 -5.03 -6.41
C ASP A 194 14.19 -6.09 -5.96
N ALA A 195 14.63 -7.12 -5.23
CA ALA A 195 13.78 -8.21 -4.77
C ALA A 195 12.62 -7.72 -3.88
N ILE A 196 12.90 -6.85 -2.90
CA ILE A 196 11.84 -6.34 -2.00
C ILE A 196 10.86 -5.41 -2.74
N ASN A 197 11.38 -4.56 -3.65
CA ASN A 197 10.54 -3.66 -4.44
C ASN A 197 9.60 -4.44 -5.39
N HIS A 198 10.15 -5.44 -6.10
CA HIS A 198 9.35 -6.28 -7.00
C HIS A 198 8.35 -7.13 -6.24
N SER A 199 8.73 -7.73 -5.12
CA SER A 199 7.82 -8.51 -4.29
C SER A 199 6.64 -7.67 -3.78
N MET A 200 6.90 -6.46 -3.24
CA MET A 200 5.84 -5.55 -2.80
C MET A 200 4.87 -5.19 -3.94
N SER A 201 5.42 -4.91 -5.12
CA SER A 201 4.64 -4.54 -6.29
C SER A 201 3.87 -5.73 -6.88
N ASN A 202 4.49 -6.92 -6.91
CA ASN A 202 3.91 -8.14 -7.47
C ASN A 202 2.75 -8.66 -6.62
N ILE A 203 2.95 -8.82 -5.31
CA ILE A 203 1.89 -9.27 -4.38
C ILE A 203 0.66 -8.35 -4.40
N ALA A 204 0.87 -7.06 -4.66
CA ALA A 204 -0.21 -6.11 -4.87
C ALA A 204 -0.82 -6.18 -6.28
N SER A 205 -0.28 -7.00 -7.18
CA SER A 205 -0.63 -7.06 -8.62
C SER A 205 -0.45 -5.73 -9.33
N GLY A 206 0.52 -4.90 -8.91
CA GLY A 206 0.70 -3.52 -9.36
C GLY A 206 1.59 -3.40 -10.60
N GLY A 207 2.81 -3.93 -10.58
CA GLY A 207 3.74 -3.94 -11.72
C GLY A 207 4.77 -2.80 -11.76
N PHE A 208 4.85 -1.92 -10.76
CA PHE A 208 5.96 -0.98 -10.66
C PHE A 208 7.28 -1.74 -10.48
N SER A 209 8.31 -1.24 -11.16
CA SER A 209 9.65 -1.84 -11.19
C SER A 209 10.70 -0.79 -10.84
N THR A 210 11.85 -1.25 -10.40
CA THR A 210 13.08 -0.48 -10.26
C THR A 210 13.87 -0.40 -11.57
N LYS A 211 13.44 -1.14 -12.61
CA LYS A 211 14.10 -1.23 -13.91
C LYS A 211 13.15 -0.81 -15.04
N ASN A 212 13.67 -0.09 -16.03
CA ASN A 212 12.91 0.34 -17.21
C ASN A 212 12.34 -0.85 -18.00
N ALA A 213 13.11 -1.92 -18.13
CA ALA A 213 12.67 -3.14 -18.79
C ALA A 213 11.79 -4.03 -17.88
N SER A 214 11.46 -3.58 -16.66
CA SER A 214 10.71 -4.36 -15.67
C SER A 214 11.35 -5.76 -15.48
N LEU A 215 10.57 -6.82 -15.38
CA LEU A 215 11.08 -8.19 -15.26
C LEU A 215 11.91 -8.64 -16.48
N GLY A 216 11.76 -7.97 -17.63
CA GLY A 216 12.58 -8.21 -18.82
C GLY A 216 14.07 -7.94 -18.61
N HIS A 217 14.44 -7.15 -17.61
CA HIS A 217 15.84 -6.95 -17.23
C HIS A 217 16.56 -8.26 -16.87
N TRP A 218 15.82 -9.22 -16.32
CA TRP A 218 16.32 -10.54 -15.90
C TRP A 218 15.94 -11.67 -16.87
N ASN A 219 15.71 -11.39 -18.17
CA ASN A 219 15.34 -12.41 -19.17
C ASN A 219 16.35 -13.53 -19.30
N SER A 220 17.61 -13.31 -18.93
CA SER A 220 18.64 -14.34 -18.88
C SER A 220 18.43 -15.38 -17.77
N ASN A 221 17.57 -15.08 -16.79
CA ASN A 221 17.27 -15.97 -15.66
C ASN A 221 15.77 -16.27 -15.58
N PRO A 222 15.26 -17.32 -16.24
CA PRO A 222 13.85 -17.67 -16.22
C PRO A 222 13.28 -17.96 -14.84
N MET A 223 14.12 -18.32 -13.87
CA MET A 223 13.69 -18.63 -12.51
C MET A 223 12.99 -17.45 -11.85
N ILE A 224 13.46 -16.21 -12.09
CA ILE A 224 12.85 -14.99 -11.59
C ILE A 224 11.41 -14.83 -12.11
N GLN A 225 11.21 -15.09 -13.41
CA GLN A 225 9.89 -14.98 -14.03
C GLN A 225 8.91 -16.03 -13.46
N TYR A 226 9.39 -17.26 -13.22
CA TYR A 226 8.57 -18.32 -12.62
C TYR A 226 8.16 -17.96 -11.17
N ILE A 227 9.07 -17.39 -10.37
CA ILE A 227 8.76 -16.99 -8.98
C ILE A 227 7.65 -15.93 -8.95
N VAL A 228 7.68 -14.99 -9.89
CA VAL A 228 6.69 -13.89 -9.95
C VAL A 228 5.31 -14.37 -10.44
N ILE A 229 5.23 -15.50 -11.17
CA ILE A 229 3.97 -16.06 -11.70
C ILE A 229 3.25 -16.95 -10.66
N ILE A 230 3.98 -17.54 -9.72
CA ILE A 230 3.44 -18.48 -8.71
C ILE A 230 2.87 -17.73 -7.53
#